data_cd308721cc324ff9da92c02bb946ccf1
#
_entry.id   cd308721cc324ff9da92c02bb946ccf1
#
_cell.length_a   1.000
_cell.length_b   1.000
_cell.length_c   1.000
_cell.angle_alpha   90.00
_cell.angle_beta   90.00
_cell.angle_gamma   90.00
#
_symmetry.space_group_name_H-M   'P 1'
#
loop_
_entity.id
_entity.type
_entity.pdbx_description
1 polymer ?
#
loop_
_entity_poly.entity_id
_entity_poly.type
_entity_poly.pdbx_seq_one_letter_code
_entity_poly.pdbx_strand_id
1 'polypeptide(L)'
;HGSAPERGDNAIHKMAEVLLNVRDLNENDASDDKEIKGLVKMLDPKYNPEHYEDARFLGRGTCTTSQIFYTSPSRCAVADSCSISIDRRMTAGETYQSCLKEIEDLPACKKYAKDVKVSMYMYDRPAWTGHVYETECFFPTWINKASAPHVQALVDAHHALWGNTRLWADETAREKREGRPLTDKWTFSTNGVSIQGRYGIP
;
A
#
# COMPACT_ATOMS: atom_id res chain seq x y z
N HIS A 1 26.22 -28.76 -2.52
CA HIS A 1 26.78 -28.97 -1.20
C HIS A 1 27.62 -27.77 -0.79
N GLY A 2 27.61 -27.39 0.51
CA GLY A 2 28.30 -26.21 1.02
C GLY A 2 29.83 -26.25 0.88
N SER A 3 30.43 -27.40 0.58
CA SER A 3 31.86 -27.51 0.29
C SER A 3 32.27 -27.05 -1.12
N ALA A 4 31.33 -26.88 -2.03
CA ALA A 4 31.54 -26.42 -3.40
C ALA A 4 30.34 -25.55 -3.83
N PRO A 5 30.09 -24.39 -3.14
CA PRO A 5 28.91 -23.58 -3.37
C PRO A 5 28.86 -22.96 -4.78
N GLU A 6 30.01 -22.78 -5.39
CA GLU A 6 30.16 -22.27 -6.76
C GLU A 6 29.55 -23.19 -7.85
N ARG A 7 29.29 -24.45 -7.50
CA ARG A 7 28.63 -25.42 -8.39
C ARG A 7 27.11 -25.40 -8.27
N GLY A 8 26.59 -24.66 -7.29
CA GLY A 8 25.18 -24.54 -7.04
C GLY A 8 24.64 -23.18 -7.45
N ASP A 9 23.31 -23.09 -7.48
CA ASP A 9 22.59 -21.86 -7.71
C ASP A 9 21.77 -21.53 -6.46
N ASN A 10 22.21 -20.53 -5.70
CA ASN A 10 21.68 -20.24 -4.35
C ASN A 10 20.49 -19.27 -4.43
N ALA A 11 19.29 -19.78 -4.20
CA ALA A 11 18.07 -18.99 -4.22
C ALA A 11 18.07 -17.87 -3.17
N ILE A 12 18.70 -18.06 -2.00
CA ILE A 12 18.82 -17.00 -0.98
C ILE A 12 19.67 -15.84 -1.51
N HIS A 13 20.75 -16.09 -2.22
CA HIS A 13 21.60 -15.02 -2.75
C HIS A 13 20.84 -14.21 -3.82
N LYS A 14 20.09 -14.86 -4.70
CA LYS A 14 19.22 -14.17 -5.67
C LYS A 14 18.16 -13.33 -4.97
N MET A 15 17.51 -13.90 -3.96
CA MET A 15 16.48 -13.19 -3.19
C MET A 15 17.07 -12.01 -2.40
N ALA A 16 18.31 -12.08 -1.93
CA ALA A 16 18.95 -10.96 -1.26
C ALA A 16 19.05 -9.72 -2.16
N GLU A 17 19.36 -9.90 -3.45
CA GLU A 17 19.36 -8.79 -4.41
C GLU A 17 17.94 -8.21 -4.61
N VAL A 18 16.91 -9.08 -4.68
CA VAL A 18 15.52 -8.64 -4.78
C VAL A 18 15.11 -7.86 -3.53
N LEU A 19 15.46 -8.34 -2.33
CA LEU A 19 15.17 -7.65 -1.07
C LEU A 19 15.76 -6.24 -1.01
N LEU A 20 16.97 -6.06 -1.49
CA LEU A 20 17.61 -4.74 -1.54
C LEU A 20 16.84 -3.81 -2.50
N ASN A 21 16.42 -4.31 -3.66
CA ASN A 21 15.60 -3.53 -4.58
C ASN A 21 14.23 -3.17 -3.99
N VAL A 22 13.55 -4.11 -3.33
CA VAL A 22 12.25 -3.84 -2.66
C VAL A 22 12.41 -2.75 -1.60
N ARG A 23 13.47 -2.79 -0.81
CA ARG A 23 13.78 -1.71 0.15
C ARG A 23 13.84 -0.35 -0.54
N ASP A 24 14.49 -0.28 -1.68
CA ASP A 24 14.73 0.97 -2.39
C ASP A 24 13.47 1.54 -3.05
N LEU A 25 12.43 0.72 -3.30
CA LEU A 25 11.13 1.18 -3.81
C LEU A 25 10.45 2.25 -2.93
N ASN A 26 10.70 2.24 -1.64
CA ASN A 26 10.13 3.23 -0.74
C ASN A 26 10.64 4.65 -0.99
N GLU A 27 11.69 4.81 -1.76
CA GLU A 27 12.25 6.11 -2.13
C GLU A 27 11.60 6.71 -3.40
N ASN A 28 10.79 5.93 -4.13
CA ASN A 28 10.17 6.37 -5.38
C ASN A 28 8.83 7.09 -5.15
N ASP A 29 8.56 8.10 -5.97
CA ASP A 29 7.25 8.75 -6.05
C ASP A 29 6.24 7.84 -6.76
N ALA A 30 5.04 7.70 -6.18
CA ALA A 30 4.11 6.67 -6.59
C ALA A 30 3.05 7.11 -7.60
N SER A 31 2.67 8.39 -7.69
CA SER A 31 1.57 8.80 -8.56
C SER A 31 1.90 10.00 -9.43
N ASP A 32 1.53 9.91 -10.72
CA ASP A 32 1.56 11.03 -11.66
C ASP A 32 0.20 11.72 -11.83
N ASP A 33 -0.85 11.20 -11.21
CA ASP A 33 -2.19 11.77 -11.27
C ASP A 33 -2.23 13.19 -10.66
N LYS A 34 -2.77 14.15 -11.44
CA LYS A 34 -2.80 15.55 -11.04
C LYS A 34 -3.72 15.83 -9.85
N GLU A 35 -4.83 15.09 -9.76
CA GLU A 35 -5.77 15.22 -8.64
C GLU A 35 -5.12 14.71 -7.35
N ILE A 36 -4.42 13.59 -7.42
CA ILE A 36 -3.68 13.03 -6.30
C ILE A 36 -2.56 13.95 -5.85
N LYS A 37 -1.79 14.51 -6.78
CA LYS A 37 -0.77 15.54 -6.47
C LYS A 37 -1.37 16.75 -5.77
N GLY A 38 -2.57 17.14 -6.16
CA GLY A 38 -3.32 18.21 -5.50
C GLY A 38 -3.66 17.86 -4.06
N LEU A 39 -4.15 16.65 -3.80
CA LEU A 39 -4.48 16.17 -2.45
C LEU A 39 -3.24 16.05 -1.57
N VAL A 40 -2.17 15.49 -2.10
CA VAL A 40 -0.88 15.39 -1.37
C VAL A 40 -0.39 16.78 -0.97
N LYS A 41 -0.47 17.74 -1.89
CA LYS A 41 -0.10 19.12 -1.60
C LYS A 41 -0.94 19.75 -0.49
N MET A 42 -2.25 19.46 -0.45
CA MET A 42 -3.12 19.92 0.62
C MET A 42 -2.78 19.29 1.98
N LEU A 43 -2.22 18.12 1.98
CA LEU A 43 -1.77 17.42 3.19
C LEU A 43 -0.31 17.72 3.56
N ASP A 44 0.40 18.50 2.76
CA ASP A 44 1.75 18.95 3.08
C ASP A 44 1.73 19.79 4.37
N PRO A 45 2.62 19.54 5.33
CA PRO A 45 2.71 20.29 6.59
C PRO A 45 2.77 21.81 6.43
N LYS A 46 3.29 22.26 5.31
CA LYS A 46 3.33 23.68 4.96
C LYS A 46 1.94 24.30 4.78
N TYR A 47 0.98 23.51 4.30
CA TYR A 47 -0.39 23.99 4.03
C TYR A 47 -1.38 23.53 5.10
N ASN A 48 -1.07 22.44 5.80
CA ASN A 48 -2.00 21.80 6.71
C ASN A 48 -1.25 21.02 7.81
N PRO A 49 -0.60 21.73 8.74
CA PRO A 49 0.32 21.10 9.71
C PRO A 49 -0.32 20.07 10.63
N GLU A 50 -1.63 20.15 10.90
CA GLU A 50 -2.30 19.15 11.73
C GLU A 50 -2.56 17.82 11.02
N HIS A 51 -2.45 17.82 9.70
CA HIS A 51 -2.76 16.61 8.95
C HIS A 51 -1.65 15.65 8.73
N TYR A 52 -0.50 15.93 9.17
CA TYR A 52 0.48 15.50 8.47
C TYR A 52 1.32 14.69 8.96
N GLU A 53 1.67 13.70 8.78
CA GLU A 53 3.02 13.18 8.92
C GLU A 53 3.51 12.49 7.66
N ASP A 54 2.66 11.93 6.85
CA ASP A 54 3.11 11.09 5.77
C ASP A 54 2.28 11.18 4.49
N ALA A 55 2.72 12.03 3.57
CA ALA A 55 2.11 12.19 2.26
C ALA A 55 2.20 10.91 1.38
N ARG A 56 3.00 9.90 1.78
CA ARG A 56 3.20 8.67 1.01
C ARG A 56 1.90 7.95 0.71
N PHE A 57 0.94 7.98 1.63
CA PHE A 57 -0.33 7.31 1.43
C PHE A 57 -1.26 7.97 0.39
N LEU A 58 -0.92 9.15 -0.11
CA LEU A 58 -1.67 9.80 -1.19
C LEU A 58 -0.81 10.05 -2.44
N GLY A 59 0.47 10.35 -2.29
CA GLY A 59 1.41 10.55 -3.39
C GLY A 59 2.34 9.38 -3.62
N ARG A 60 2.57 8.58 -2.57
CA ARG A 60 3.48 7.44 -2.59
C ARG A 60 2.88 6.27 -1.86
N GLY A 61 2.92 5.10 -2.47
CA GLY A 61 2.68 3.84 -1.77
C GLY A 61 3.90 3.40 -0.95
N THR A 62 3.74 2.33 -0.22
CA THR A 62 4.85 1.69 0.50
C THR A 62 4.96 0.23 0.10
N CYS A 63 6.17 -0.31 0.19
CA CYS A 63 6.47 -1.69 -0.14
C CYS A 63 7.36 -2.26 0.97
N THR A 64 6.85 -3.24 1.71
CA THR A 64 7.58 -3.80 2.85
C THR A 64 7.64 -5.32 2.72
N THR A 65 8.83 -5.88 2.80
CA THR A 65 8.97 -7.32 2.98
C THR A 65 8.59 -7.69 4.40
N SER A 66 7.54 -8.49 4.55
CA SER A 66 7.00 -8.88 5.86
C SER A 66 7.39 -10.28 6.31
N GLN A 67 7.70 -11.16 5.37
CA GLN A 67 8.07 -12.54 5.65
C GLN A 67 9.08 -13.05 4.65
N ILE A 68 9.89 -14.03 5.06
CA ILE A 68 10.80 -14.77 4.20
C ILE A 68 10.69 -16.26 4.48
N PHE A 69 10.65 -17.04 3.43
CA PHE A 69 10.59 -18.49 3.47
C PHE A 69 11.67 -19.05 2.55
N TYR A 70 12.25 -20.18 2.94
CA TYR A 70 13.22 -20.87 2.09
C TYR A 70 13.16 -22.37 2.29
N THR A 71 13.63 -23.09 1.31
CA THR A 71 13.91 -24.53 1.44
C THR A 71 15.36 -24.82 1.11
N SER A 72 15.85 -25.89 1.67
CA SER A 72 17.17 -26.42 1.36
C SER A 72 17.16 -27.92 1.60
N PRO A 73 17.81 -28.72 0.75
CA PRO A 73 17.91 -30.15 0.94
C PRO A 73 18.56 -30.55 2.26
N SER A 74 19.44 -29.71 2.79
CA SER A 74 20.08 -29.91 4.09
C SER A 74 20.75 -28.62 4.58
N ARG A 75 21.17 -28.59 5.84
CA ARG A 75 21.95 -27.48 6.41
C ARG A 75 23.32 -27.29 5.72
N CYS A 76 23.79 -28.28 4.98
CA CYS A 76 25.05 -28.27 4.28
C CYS A 76 24.90 -28.06 2.77
N ALA A 77 23.74 -27.66 2.30
CA ALA A 77 23.46 -27.43 0.89
C ALA A 77 23.00 -25.99 0.66
N VAL A 78 23.24 -25.48 -0.56
CA VAL A 78 22.67 -24.20 -0.99
C VAL A 78 21.15 -24.32 -1.06
N ALA A 79 20.46 -23.22 -0.79
CA ALA A 79 19.00 -23.17 -0.84
C ALA A 79 18.50 -23.34 -2.29
N ASP A 80 17.49 -24.20 -2.45
CA ASP A 80 16.84 -24.48 -3.72
C ASP A 80 15.63 -23.59 -3.97
N SER A 81 15.03 -23.02 -2.92
CA SER A 81 14.01 -21.98 -3.06
C SER A 81 14.17 -20.87 -2.01
N CYS A 82 13.70 -19.69 -2.35
CA CYS A 82 13.50 -18.59 -1.41
C CYS A 82 12.32 -17.75 -1.88
N SER A 83 11.39 -17.47 -1.00
CA SER A 83 10.24 -16.61 -1.29
C SER A 83 10.03 -15.57 -0.21
N ILE A 84 9.43 -14.47 -0.57
CA ILE A 84 9.09 -13.37 0.34
C ILE A 84 7.63 -13.00 0.20
N SER A 85 7.03 -12.56 1.30
CA SER A 85 5.75 -11.87 1.28
C SER A 85 6.01 -10.36 1.32
N ILE A 86 5.34 -9.64 0.43
CA ILE A 86 5.44 -8.20 0.34
C ILE A 86 4.08 -7.59 0.71
N ASP A 87 4.07 -6.70 1.71
CA ASP A 87 2.93 -5.80 1.97
C ASP A 87 3.13 -4.54 1.12
N ARG A 88 2.29 -4.38 0.11
CA ARG A 88 2.30 -3.25 -0.81
C ARG A 88 1.11 -2.35 -0.52
N ARG A 89 1.35 -1.23 0.16
CA ARG A 89 0.34 -0.20 0.37
C ARG A 89 0.25 0.67 -0.87
N MET A 90 -0.92 0.67 -1.45
CA MET A 90 -1.19 1.38 -2.70
C MET A 90 -1.60 2.82 -2.42
N THR A 91 -1.34 3.68 -3.39
CA THR A 91 -1.91 5.02 -3.46
C THR A 91 -2.92 5.11 -4.61
N ALA A 92 -3.66 6.19 -4.67
CA ALA A 92 -4.65 6.37 -5.73
C ALA A 92 -3.99 6.44 -7.11
N GLY A 93 -4.64 5.84 -8.10
CA GLY A 93 -4.11 5.68 -9.45
C GLY A 93 -3.33 4.41 -9.69
N GLU A 94 -2.92 3.70 -8.64
CA GLU A 94 -2.30 2.38 -8.76
C GLU A 94 -3.34 1.27 -8.94
N THR A 95 -2.95 0.24 -9.66
CA THR A 95 -3.79 -0.94 -9.91
C THR A 95 -3.07 -2.20 -9.45
N TYR A 96 -3.82 -3.29 -9.35
CA TYR A 96 -3.27 -4.62 -9.14
C TYR A 96 -2.10 -4.91 -10.09
N GLN A 97 -2.32 -4.66 -11.39
CA GLN A 97 -1.35 -4.95 -12.43
C GLN A 97 -0.11 -4.05 -12.32
N SER A 98 -0.30 -2.77 -12.03
CA SER A 98 0.82 -1.84 -11.89
C SER A 98 1.72 -2.22 -10.72
N CYS A 99 1.14 -2.66 -9.60
CA CYS A 99 1.91 -3.08 -8.43
C CYS A 99 2.71 -4.38 -8.66
N LEU A 100 2.11 -5.37 -9.33
CA LEU A 100 2.85 -6.58 -9.70
C LEU A 100 3.99 -6.27 -10.67
N LYS A 101 3.67 -5.46 -11.70
CA LYS A 101 4.65 -5.07 -12.69
C LYS A 101 5.82 -4.28 -12.09
N GLU A 102 5.57 -3.42 -11.12
CA GLU A 102 6.62 -2.70 -10.42
C GLU A 102 7.65 -3.65 -9.79
N ILE A 103 7.20 -4.74 -9.19
CA ILE A 103 8.08 -5.77 -8.62
C ILE A 103 8.80 -6.57 -9.72
N GLU A 104 8.08 -6.96 -10.77
CA GLU A 104 8.66 -7.67 -11.92
C GLU A 104 9.74 -6.84 -12.61
N ASP A 105 9.56 -5.52 -12.66
CA ASP A 105 10.49 -4.58 -13.30
C ASP A 105 11.74 -4.27 -12.47
N LEU A 106 11.83 -4.73 -11.22
CA LEU A 106 13.04 -4.56 -10.42
C LEU A 106 14.27 -5.14 -11.13
N PRO A 107 15.42 -4.47 -11.06
CA PRO A 107 16.65 -4.94 -11.72
C PRO A 107 17.01 -6.38 -11.38
N ALA A 108 16.88 -6.78 -10.11
CA ALA A 108 17.14 -8.14 -9.67
C ALA A 108 16.11 -9.14 -10.23
N CYS A 109 14.83 -8.78 -10.30
CA CYS A 109 13.81 -9.65 -10.90
C CYS A 109 14.06 -9.85 -12.40
N LYS A 110 14.43 -8.81 -13.11
CA LYS A 110 14.83 -8.91 -14.53
C LYS A 110 16.09 -9.75 -14.74
N LYS A 111 17.09 -9.54 -13.89
CA LYS A 111 18.35 -10.32 -13.92
C LYS A 111 18.08 -11.81 -13.78
N TYR A 112 17.14 -12.18 -12.93
CA TYR A 112 16.79 -13.57 -12.64
C TYR A 112 15.41 -13.98 -13.18
N ALA A 113 14.98 -13.40 -14.28
CA ALA A 113 13.61 -13.58 -14.82
C ALA A 113 13.18 -15.04 -15.07
N LYS A 114 14.14 -15.95 -15.29
CA LYS A 114 13.85 -17.38 -15.46
C LYS A 114 13.54 -18.11 -14.15
N ASP A 115 13.98 -17.54 -13.03
CA ASP A 115 13.95 -18.17 -11.72
C ASP A 115 13.01 -17.44 -10.74
N VAL A 116 12.60 -16.21 -11.08
CA VAL A 116 11.73 -15.37 -10.26
C VAL A 116 10.30 -15.40 -10.76
N LYS A 117 9.36 -15.59 -9.86
CA LYS A 117 7.92 -15.45 -10.12
C LYS A 117 7.34 -14.44 -9.13
N VAL A 118 6.61 -13.47 -9.65
CA VAL A 118 5.82 -12.52 -8.88
C VAL A 118 4.34 -12.88 -9.01
N SER A 119 3.62 -12.93 -7.91
CA SER A 119 2.19 -13.24 -7.95
C SER A 119 1.46 -12.63 -6.76
N MET A 120 0.15 -12.45 -6.90
CA MET A 120 -0.71 -12.04 -5.82
C MET A 120 -0.80 -13.15 -4.75
N TYR A 121 -0.76 -12.74 -3.49
CA TYR A 121 -1.01 -13.64 -2.38
C TYR A 121 -2.50 -14.03 -2.35
N MET A 122 -2.75 -15.32 -2.26
CA MET A 122 -4.09 -15.88 -2.10
C MET A 122 -4.32 -16.25 -0.64
N TYR A 123 -5.39 -15.73 -0.05
CA TYR A 123 -5.85 -16.15 1.26
C TYR A 123 -6.66 -17.43 1.10
N ASP A 124 -6.15 -18.52 1.64
CA ASP A 124 -6.68 -19.87 1.48
C ASP A 124 -6.98 -20.56 2.82
N ARG A 125 -7.00 -19.81 3.91
CA ARG A 125 -7.25 -20.40 5.22
C ARG A 125 -8.72 -20.77 5.40
N PRO A 126 -9.00 -21.92 6.00
CA PRO A 126 -10.38 -22.33 6.24
C PRO A 126 -11.08 -21.41 7.24
N ALA A 127 -12.36 -21.14 6.96
CA ALA A 127 -13.27 -20.55 7.93
C ALA A 127 -13.53 -21.50 9.10
N TRP A 128 -14.21 -21.04 10.13
CA TRP A 128 -14.57 -21.87 11.29
C TRP A 128 -15.40 -23.13 10.93
N THR A 129 -16.08 -23.11 9.79
CA THR A 129 -16.83 -24.24 9.23
C THR A 129 -15.95 -25.28 8.53
N GLY A 130 -14.64 -25.01 8.39
CA GLY A 130 -13.71 -25.82 7.61
C GLY A 130 -13.71 -25.51 6.11
N HIS A 131 -14.62 -24.64 5.63
CA HIS A 131 -14.68 -24.27 4.22
C HIS A 131 -13.58 -23.27 3.85
N VAL A 132 -12.91 -23.48 2.72
CA VAL A 132 -11.90 -22.59 2.16
C VAL A 132 -12.52 -21.76 1.05
N TYR A 133 -12.46 -20.45 1.22
CA TYR A 133 -12.74 -19.47 0.17
C TYR A 133 -11.43 -18.83 -0.25
N GLU A 134 -10.89 -19.28 -1.36
CA GLU A 134 -9.70 -18.64 -1.91
C GLU A 134 -10.03 -17.22 -2.33
N THR A 135 -9.30 -16.25 -1.79
CA THR A 135 -9.53 -14.84 -2.04
C THR A 135 -8.21 -14.12 -2.26
N GLU A 136 -8.14 -13.33 -3.30
CA GLU A 136 -6.99 -12.46 -3.55
C GLU A 136 -6.84 -11.43 -2.42
N CYS A 137 -5.64 -11.33 -1.86
CA CYS A 137 -5.31 -10.29 -0.88
C CYS A 137 -5.08 -8.94 -1.58
N PHE A 138 -6.09 -8.49 -2.31
CA PHE A 138 -6.09 -7.22 -3.03
C PHE A 138 -7.21 -6.31 -2.52
N PHE A 139 -6.82 -5.12 -2.10
CA PHE A 139 -7.70 -4.10 -1.54
C PHE A 139 -7.48 -2.78 -2.29
N PRO A 140 -8.32 -2.46 -3.30
CA PRO A 140 -8.13 -1.26 -4.12
C PRO A 140 -8.24 0.01 -3.28
N THR A 141 -7.46 1.01 -3.67
CA THR A 141 -7.58 2.36 -3.10
C THR A 141 -8.86 3.02 -3.55
N TRP A 142 -9.32 4.01 -2.79
CA TRP A 142 -10.46 4.82 -3.12
C TRP A 142 -10.32 6.22 -2.55
N ILE A 143 -10.90 7.19 -3.25
CA ILE A 143 -10.86 8.61 -2.85
C ILE A 143 -12.26 9.20 -3.04
N ASN A 144 -12.70 9.96 -2.06
CA ASN A 144 -13.86 10.80 -2.15
C ASN A 144 -13.43 12.26 -2.33
N LYS A 145 -14.06 12.96 -3.27
CA LYS A 145 -13.88 14.41 -3.38
C LYS A 145 -14.51 15.09 -2.18
N ALA A 146 -13.86 16.12 -1.67
CA ALA A 146 -14.40 16.89 -0.56
C ALA A 146 -15.79 17.51 -0.87
N SER A 147 -16.06 17.79 -2.16
CA SER A 147 -17.35 18.30 -2.66
C SER A 147 -18.38 17.23 -2.97
N ALA A 148 -18.07 15.94 -2.79
CA ALA A 148 -19.01 14.88 -3.08
C ALA A 148 -20.26 14.98 -2.19
N PRO A 149 -21.47 14.70 -2.71
CA PRO A 149 -22.72 14.93 -1.97
C PRO A 149 -22.77 14.23 -0.61
N HIS A 150 -22.28 13.00 -0.52
CA HIS A 150 -22.26 12.24 0.73
C HIS A 150 -21.26 12.82 1.74
N VAL A 151 -20.11 13.32 1.27
CA VAL A 151 -19.14 14.03 2.14
C VAL A 151 -19.74 15.33 2.62
N GLN A 152 -20.37 16.09 1.72
CA GLN A 152 -21.01 17.35 2.08
C GLN A 152 -22.17 17.14 3.07
N ALA A 153 -22.97 16.10 2.91
CA ALA A 153 -24.03 15.75 3.86
C ALA A 153 -23.49 15.50 5.28
N LEU A 154 -22.33 14.84 5.41
CA LEU A 154 -21.68 14.65 6.70
C LEU A 154 -21.16 15.97 7.29
N VAL A 155 -20.60 16.85 6.46
CA VAL A 155 -20.19 18.19 6.88
C VAL A 155 -21.38 19.00 7.36
N ASP A 156 -22.48 19.01 6.62
CA ASP A 156 -23.70 19.75 6.98
C ASP A 156 -24.32 19.22 8.28
N ALA A 157 -24.37 17.90 8.44
CA ALA A 157 -24.84 17.29 9.69
C ALA A 157 -23.94 17.65 10.89
N HIS A 158 -22.62 17.66 10.69
CA HIS A 158 -21.70 18.10 11.72
C HIS A 158 -21.95 19.55 12.11
N HIS A 159 -22.11 20.44 11.14
CA HIS A 159 -22.42 21.86 11.38
C HIS A 159 -23.76 22.06 12.07
N ALA A 160 -24.78 21.28 11.68
CA ALA A 160 -26.10 21.34 12.33
C ALA A 160 -26.05 20.94 13.82
N LEU A 161 -25.19 19.98 14.17
CA LEU A 161 -25.07 19.49 15.56
C LEU A 161 -24.16 20.36 16.43
N TRP A 162 -23.06 20.84 15.89
CA TRP A 162 -21.98 21.45 16.69
C TRP A 162 -21.51 22.81 16.19
N GLY A 163 -22.06 23.34 15.10
CA GLY A 163 -21.60 24.59 14.51
C GLY A 163 -20.11 24.53 14.18
N ASN A 164 -19.38 25.57 14.59
CA ASN A 164 -17.92 25.63 14.45
C ASN A 164 -17.14 25.11 15.67
N THR A 165 -17.81 24.46 16.59
CA THR A 165 -17.17 23.76 17.70
C THR A 165 -16.76 22.35 17.25
N ARG A 166 -15.97 21.64 18.04
CA ARG A 166 -15.52 20.27 17.72
C ARG A 166 -14.90 20.11 16.33
N LEU A 167 -14.40 21.19 15.78
CA LEU A 167 -13.51 21.10 14.65
C LEU A 167 -12.15 20.65 15.18
N TRP A 168 -11.56 19.69 14.49
CA TRP A 168 -10.33 19.09 14.94
C TRP A 168 -9.19 20.11 15.06
N ALA A 169 -8.28 19.83 15.96
CA ALA A 169 -7.02 20.52 16.17
C ALA A 169 -7.10 21.97 16.63
N ASP A 170 -6.06 22.71 16.40
CA ASP A 170 -5.93 24.08 16.80
C ASP A 170 -6.75 25.04 15.93
N GLU A 171 -6.86 26.29 16.39
CA GLU A 171 -7.61 27.32 15.68
C GLU A 171 -7.02 27.66 14.31
N THR A 172 -5.69 27.59 14.17
CA THR A 172 -5.02 27.86 12.91
C THR A 172 -5.46 26.90 11.81
N ALA A 173 -5.54 25.63 12.14
CA ALA A 173 -6.02 24.62 11.23
C ALA A 173 -7.48 24.78 10.89
N ARG A 174 -8.29 25.09 11.89
CA ARG A 174 -9.72 25.37 11.73
C ARG A 174 -9.98 26.53 10.79
N GLU A 175 -9.23 27.63 10.94
CA GLU A 175 -9.31 28.78 10.04
C GLU A 175 -8.95 28.42 8.61
N LYS A 176 -7.85 27.68 8.41
CA LYS A 176 -7.45 27.23 7.08
C LYS A 176 -8.49 26.33 6.41
N ARG A 177 -9.31 25.65 7.16
CA ARG A 177 -10.41 24.82 6.66
C ARG A 177 -11.74 25.57 6.55
N GLU A 178 -11.76 26.86 6.80
CA GLU A 178 -12.96 27.70 6.74
C GLU A 178 -14.09 27.17 7.63
N GLY A 179 -13.75 26.66 8.81
CA GLY A 179 -14.72 26.06 9.74
C GLY A 179 -15.18 24.66 9.36
N ARG A 180 -14.66 24.08 8.32
CA ARG A 180 -15.00 22.73 7.86
C ARG A 180 -14.38 21.66 8.77
N PRO A 181 -15.12 20.56 9.10
CA PRO A 181 -14.52 19.41 9.78
C PRO A 181 -13.35 18.84 8.98
N LEU A 182 -12.43 18.20 9.70
CA LEU A 182 -11.30 17.53 9.10
C LEU A 182 -11.76 16.42 8.14
N THR A 183 -11.22 16.42 6.94
CA THR A 183 -11.27 15.28 6.03
C THR A 183 -9.85 14.83 5.77
N ASP A 184 -9.57 13.55 5.95
CA ASP A 184 -8.20 13.05 5.92
C ASP A 184 -8.12 11.69 5.21
N LYS A 185 -6.91 11.24 5.02
CA LYS A 185 -6.58 9.89 4.59
C LYS A 185 -6.70 8.91 5.74
N TRP A 186 -6.89 7.66 5.40
CA TRP A 186 -6.83 6.56 6.35
C TRP A 186 -5.75 5.58 5.92
N THR A 187 -4.83 5.28 6.82
CA THR A 187 -3.65 4.45 6.52
C THR A 187 -3.91 2.95 6.60
N PHE A 188 -5.07 2.57 7.11
CA PHE A 188 -5.48 1.18 7.19
C PHE A 188 -6.63 0.88 6.25
N SER A 189 -6.94 -0.38 6.05
CA SER A 189 -8.10 -0.79 5.27
C SER A 189 -9.41 -0.52 6.03
N THR A 190 -10.45 -0.19 5.28
CA THR A 190 -11.83 -0.05 5.76
C THR A 190 -12.78 -0.75 4.82
N ASN A 191 -14.06 -0.88 5.19
CA ASN A 191 -15.09 -1.44 4.31
C ASN A 191 -15.29 -0.66 3.01
N GLY A 192 -14.81 0.58 2.94
CA GLY A 192 -14.80 1.40 1.72
C GLY A 192 -14.04 0.75 0.56
N VAL A 193 -13.08 -0.13 0.82
CA VAL A 193 -12.39 -0.89 -0.24
C VAL A 193 -13.34 -1.76 -1.06
N SER A 194 -14.38 -2.32 -0.42
CA SER A 194 -15.38 -3.14 -1.11
C SER A 194 -16.43 -2.29 -1.78
N ILE A 195 -16.97 -1.29 -1.09
CA ILE A 195 -18.08 -0.47 -1.59
C ILE A 195 -17.58 0.46 -2.68
N GLN A 196 -16.70 1.37 -2.36
CA GLN A 196 -16.19 2.33 -3.32
C GLN A 196 -15.00 1.83 -4.13
N GLY A 197 -14.04 1.18 -3.51
CA GLY A 197 -12.84 0.73 -4.19
C GLY A 197 -13.10 -0.31 -5.29
N ARG A 198 -13.99 -1.28 -5.04
CA ARG A 198 -14.32 -2.32 -6.02
C ARG A 198 -15.50 -1.97 -6.91
N TYR A 199 -16.52 -1.32 -6.37
CA TYR A 199 -17.79 -1.11 -7.08
C TYR A 199 -18.06 0.34 -7.43
N GLY A 200 -17.22 1.28 -7.02
CA GLY A 200 -17.39 2.70 -7.30
C GLY A 200 -18.64 3.32 -6.66
N ILE A 201 -19.19 2.70 -5.63
CA ILE A 201 -20.35 3.20 -4.90
C ILE A 201 -19.85 4.13 -3.80
N PRO A 202 -20.16 5.43 -3.86
CA PRO A 202 -19.67 6.41 -2.89
C PRO A 202 -20.34 6.29 -1.51
#